data_7304fea67784f925d4b58f32477a96db
#
_entry.id   7304fea67784f925d4b58f32477a96db
#
_cell.length_a   1.000
_cell.length_b   1.000
_cell.length_c   1.000
_cell.angle_alpha   90.00
_cell.angle_beta   90.00
_cell.angle_gamma   90.00
#
_symmetry.space_group_name_H-M   'P 1'
#
loop_
_entity.id
_entity.type
_entity.pdbx_description
1 polymer ?
#
loop_
_entity_poly.entity_id
_entity_poly.type
_entity_poly.pdbx_seq_one_letter_code
_entity_poly.pdbx_strand_id
1 'polypeptide(L)'
;VNDTLSQHFLRSRRIAGNPRRHRRSYSLRTRVAAAAALGATIIVAALSWITIYAIEKNNMEQADQQLELASQIVLIEPVLSVGVLEFLGANKNLAITVRNDQGQIASTAVQLPSLPLGSETVEVNGLSYRILTTDTNQPPGRIVSLGIPTAQTAQATADQRRWVLIAAVVAAVAAAGLGWLFGGRAVRPIEDLTKQVDRRRPTGGSGAPLPVDGSGVAEAEKLAEAVNTMLERVDRAQTETAAALETARDFAAVSAHELRTPLTAMRTDLEVLRTLDLDEAQRTEILTDLQRSQDRVEATLGALERLAAGDLTHQRDHVETDVAELCDAAAHDAMRHFPELKVHVDTDAELVTRGLPTGLRLAIDNALTNSVRHGRASEALLSAHRAPDGHIVISVDDNGRGIPEAERDAVFERFFRGSQATKGGSGLGLALVAQQAQLHGGRAYFEDGMLGGARLVLDLPLPGSVPD
;
A
#
# COMPACT_ATOMS: atom_id res chain seq x y z
N VAL A 1 -2.81 -41.94 -39.03
CA VAL A 1 -2.45 -42.26 -37.63
C VAL A 1 -1.90 -40.99 -36.92
N ASN A 2 -2.70 -39.90 -36.85
CA ASN A 2 -2.27 -38.70 -36.12
C ASN A 2 -3.45 -37.80 -35.69
N ASP A 3 -4.63 -38.36 -35.42
CA ASP A 3 -5.81 -37.53 -35.06
C ASP A 3 -6.49 -37.92 -33.72
N THR A 4 -5.84 -38.75 -32.89
CA THR A 4 -6.47 -39.28 -31.67
C THR A 4 -5.80 -38.76 -30.35
N LEU A 5 -4.84 -37.86 -30.38
CA LEU A 5 -4.16 -37.37 -29.19
C LEU A 5 -4.54 -35.93 -28.78
N SER A 6 -5.32 -35.21 -29.59
CA SER A 6 -5.72 -33.81 -29.24
C SER A 6 -7.05 -33.67 -28.50
N GLN A 7 -7.85 -34.73 -28.31
CA GLN A 7 -9.15 -34.63 -27.64
C GLN A 7 -9.17 -35.07 -26.17
N HIS A 8 -8.04 -35.52 -25.59
CA HIS A 8 -8.02 -36.01 -24.21
C HIS A 8 -7.50 -35.01 -23.19
N PHE A 9 -7.06 -33.81 -23.60
CA PHE A 9 -6.51 -32.79 -22.65
C PHE A 9 -7.51 -31.69 -22.25
N LEU A 10 -8.75 -31.70 -22.79
CA LEU A 10 -9.76 -30.68 -22.45
C LEU A 10 -10.89 -31.19 -21.54
N ARG A 11 -10.70 -32.34 -20.89
CA ARG A 11 -11.70 -32.93 -19.99
C ARG A 11 -11.15 -33.06 -18.57
N SER A 12 -10.72 -31.96 -17.94
CA SER A 12 -10.52 -32.00 -16.49
C SER A 12 -10.77 -30.66 -15.85
N ARG A 13 -11.64 -30.74 -14.85
CA ARG A 13 -11.98 -29.78 -13.82
C ARG A 13 -12.97 -28.65 -14.15
N ARG A 14 -14.25 -29.05 -14.38
CA ARG A 14 -15.31 -28.32 -13.71
C ARG A 14 -15.14 -28.55 -12.19
N ILE A 15 -14.37 -27.73 -11.55
CA ILE A 15 -14.42 -27.57 -10.10
C ILE A 15 -15.83 -27.03 -9.82
N ALA A 16 -16.66 -27.86 -9.17
CA ALA A 16 -17.95 -27.47 -8.64
C ALA A 16 -17.71 -26.25 -7.74
N GLY A 17 -18.03 -25.09 -8.26
CA GLY A 17 -18.02 -23.85 -7.49
C GLY A 17 -19.03 -24.01 -6.37
N ASN A 18 -18.55 -24.23 -5.17
CA ASN A 18 -19.31 -24.10 -3.95
C ASN A 18 -20.08 -22.77 -4.02
N PRO A 19 -21.43 -22.74 -3.92
CA PRO A 19 -22.15 -21.49 -3.92
C PRO A 19 -21.74 -20.71 -2.68
N ARG A 20 -20.73 -19.83 -2.82
CA ARG A 20 -20.41 -18.84 -1.81
C ARG A 20 -21.70 -18.07 -1.58
N ARG A 21 -22.37 -18.37 -0.46
CA ARG A 21 -23.45 -17.54 0.07
C ARG A 21 -22.92 -16.10 0.01
N HIS A 22 -23.44 -15.32 -0.92
CA HIS A 22 -23.24 -13.87 -0.95
C HIS A 22 -23.76 -13.35 0.40
N ARG A 23 -22.89 -13.27 1.41
CA ARG A 23 -23.15 -12.44 2.57
C ARG A 23 -23.37 -11.06 1.98
N ARG A 24 -24.63 -10.60 2.02
CA ARG A 24 -24.96 -9.22 1.67
C ARG A 24 -24.05 -8.33 2.50
N SER A 25 -23.02 -7.78 1.88
CA SER A 25 -22.14 -6.83 2.51
C SER A 25 -22.94 -5.53 2.65
N TYR A 26 -23.47 -5.30 3.84
CA TYR A 26 -24.04 -4.00 4.14
C TYR A 26 -22.97 -2.94 4.00
N SER A 27 -23.32 -1.78 3.40
CA SER A 27 -22.37 -0.68 3.24
C SER A 27 -21.81 -0.25 4.59
N LEU A 28 -20.59 0.28 4.61
CA LEU A 28 -19.97 0.78 5.85
C LEU A 28 -20.88 1.81 6.54
N ARG A 29 -21.57 2.64 5.75
CA ARG A 29 -22.56 3.61 6.21
C ARG A 29 -23.69 2.97 7.03
N THR A 30 -24.27 1.87 6.55
CA THR A 30 -25.34 1.16 7.28
C THR A 30 -24.85 0.51 8.56
N ARG A 31 -23.61 0.00 8.59
CA ARG A 31 -23.02 -0.58 9.80
C ARG A 31 -22.74 0.47 10.86
N VAL A 32 -22.18 1.61 10.50
CA VAL A 32 -21.91 2.72 11.43
C VAL A 32 -23.22 3.29 11.97
N ALA A 33 -24.21 3.55 11.10
CA ALA A 33 -25.51 4.03 11.51
C ALA A 33 -26.25 3.05 12.44
N ALA A 34 -26.19 1.74 12.14
CA ALA A 34 -26.80 0.70 12.99
C ALA A 34 -26.10 0.59 14.35
N ALA A 35 -24.77 0.66 14.41
CA ALA A 35 -24.03 0.63 15.66
C ALA A 35 -24.33 1.86 16.54
N ALA A 36 -24.38 3.06 15.96
CA ALA A 36 -24.75 4.29 16.66
C ALA A 36 -26.18 4.23 17.18
N ALA A 37 -27.15 3.78 16.37
CA ALA A 37 -28.54 3.61 16.76
C ALA A 37 -28.70 2.59 17.90
N LEU A 38 -27.99 1.45 17.82
CA LEU A 38 -28.01 0.41 18.88
C LEU A 38 -27.45 0.96 20.19
N GLY A 39 -26.30 1.62 20.17
CA GLY A 39 -25.68 2.22 21.34
C GLY A 39 -26.58 3.26 22.00
N ALA A 40 -27.15 4.18 21.19
CA ALA A 40 -28.10 5.16 21.69
C ALA A 40 -29.37 4.53 22.29
N THR A 41 -29.91 3.50 21.66
CA THR A 41 -31.09 2.78 22.16
C THR A 41 -30.80 2.12 23.51
N ILE A 42 -29.64 1.51 23.71
CA ILE A 42 -29.23 0.91 24.98
C ILE A 42 -29.14 1.98 26.08
N ILE A 43 -28.49 3.12 25.79
CA ILE A 43 -28.36 4.23 26.75
C ILE A 43 -29.72 4.79 27.13
N VAL A 44 -30.58 5.06 26.13
CA VAL A 44 -31.94 5.57 26.38
C VAL A 44 -32.77 4.59 27.18
N ALA A 45 -32.67 3.28 26.87
CA ALA A 45 -33.40 2.24 27.65
C ALA A 45 -32.90 2.16 29.10
N ALA A 46 -31.61 2.24 29.34
CA ALA A 46 -31.01 2.25 30.68
C ALA A 46 -31.46 3.48 31.49
N LEU A 47 -31.40 4.67 30.89
CA LEU A 47 -31.87 5.91 31.53
C LEU A 47 -33.34 5.88 31.82
N SER A 48 -34.18 5.38 30.90
CA SER A 48 -35.60 5.22 31.10
C SER A 48 -35.93 4.26 32.22
N TRP A 49 -35.21 3.14 32.33
CA TRP A 49 -35.34 2.20 33.43
C TRP A 49 -35.01 2.84 34.78
N ILE A 50 -33.90 3.56 34.87
CA ILE A 50 -33.49 4.26 36.10
C ILE A 50 -34.54 5.30 36.49
N THR A 51 -35.05 6.08 35.51
CA THR A 51 -36.07 7.11 35.77
C THR A 51 -37.36 6.50 36.28
N ILE A 52 -37.85 5.42 35.67
CA ILE A 52 -39.07 4.73 36.10
C ILE A 52 -38.90 4.18 37.52
N TYR A 53 -37.74 3.54 37.79
CA TYR A 53 -37.45 3.05 39.13
C TYR A 53 -37.39 4.17 40.19
N ALA A 54 -36.78 5.31 39.85
CA ALA A 54 -36.70 6.46 40.73
C ALA A 54 -38.12 7.07 41.02
N ILE A 55 -39.01 7.13 40.01
CA ILE A 55 -40.38 7.58 40.17
C ILE A 55 -41.15 6.67 41.13
N GLU A 56 -41.05 5.36 40.97
CA GLU A 56 -41.76 4.40 41.83
C GLU A 56 -41.26 4.51 43.26
N LYS A 57 -39.96 4.59 43.47
CA LYS A 57 -39.36 4.73 44.80
C LYS A 57 -39.77 6.06 45.48
N ASN A 58 -39.65 7.15 44.76
CA ASN A 58 -39.99 8.47 45.28
C ASN A 58 -41.49 8.57 45.67
N ASN A 59 -42.36 7.97 44.86
CA ASN A 59 -43.82 7.98 45.15
C ASN A 59 -44.15 7.16 46.39
N MET A 60 -43.44 6.03 46.66
CA MET A 60 -43.58 5.25 47.88
C MET A 60 -43.06 6.01 49.11
N GLU A 61 -41.90 6.66 49.00
CA GLU A 61 -41.32 7.48 50.08
C GLU A 61 -42.24 8.65 50.44
N GLN A 62 -42.87 9.33 49.45
CA GLN A 62 -43.84 10.37 49.71
C GLN A 62 -45.09 9.87 50.38
N ALA A 63 -45.59 8.68 50.02
CA ALA A 63 -46.76 8.07 50.68
C ALA A 63 -46.42 7.74 52.13
N ASP A 64 -45.24 7.20 52.42
CA ASP A 64 -44.79 6.87 53.79
C ASP A 64 -44.64 8.17 54.63
N GLN A 65 -44.07 9.23 54.10
CA GLN A 65 -43.96 10.54 54.76
C GLN A 65 -45.34 11.14 55.09
N GLN A 66 -46.29 11.04 54.17
CA GLN A 66 -47.68 11.53 54.40
C GLN A 66 -48.35 10.72 55.51
N LEU A 67 -48.16 9.39 55.56
CA LEU A 67 -48.70 8.53 56.62
C LEU A 67 -48.04 8.84 57.95
N GLU A 68 -46.74 9.10 57.99
CA GLU A 68 -46.05 9.45 59.22
C GLU A 68 -46.48 10.77 59.79
N LEU A 69 -46.63 11.83 58.93
CA LEU A 69 -47.20 13.11 59.36
C LEU A 69 -48.65 12.97 59.83
N ALA A 70 -49.47 12.18 59.13
CA ALA A 70 -50.85 11.91 59.54
C ALA A 70 -50.91 11.18 60.88
N SER A 71 -49.95 10.24 61.13
CA SER A 71 -49.90 9.48 62.38
C SER A 71 -49.66 10.39 63.59
N GLN A 72 -48.77 11.37 63.49
CA GLN A 72 -48.50 12.34 64.56
C GLN A 72 -49.73 13.11 64.99
N ILE A 73 -50.62 13.42 64.06
CA ILE A 73 -51.91 14.13 64.35
C ILE A 73 -52.90 13.18 64.98
N VAL A 74 -53.05 11.98 64.39
CA VAL A 74 -54.09 11.02 64.81
C VAL A 74 -53.76 10.38 66.16
N LEU A 75 -52.48 10.23 66.49
CA LEU A 75 -52.00 9.63 67.77
C LEU A 75 -52.39 10.46 69.02
N ILE A 76 -52.68 11.77 68.90
CA ILE A 76 -53.08 12.61 70.03
C ILE A 76 -54.45 12.20 70.58
N GLU A 77 -55.46 11.99 69.72
CA GLU A 77 -56.79 11.51 70.10
C GLU A 77 -57.42 10.63 68.97
N PRO A 78 -57.09 9.36 68.95
CA PRO A 78 -57.37 8.46 67.78
C PRO A 78 -58.84 8.26 67.50
N VAL A 79 -59.68 8.17 68.53
CA VAL A 79 -61.14 7.93 68.37
C VAL A 79 -61.91 9.22 67.95
N LEU A 80 -61.53 10.40 68.49
CA LEU A 80 -62.08 11.69 68.07
C LEU A 80 -61.60 12.03 66.66
N SER A 81 -60.40 11.73 66.28
CA SER A 81 -59.89 11.98 64.95
C SER A 81 -60.65 11.22 63.86
N VAL A 82 -61.12 10.00 64.11
CA VAL A 82 -61.99 9.27 63.18
C VAL A 82 -63.30 9.97 62.96
N GLY A 83 -63.99 10.42 64.06
CA GLY A 83 -65.22 11.12 63.97
C GLY A 83 -65.18 12.52 63.32
N VAL A 84 -64.08 13.26 63.61
CA VAL A 84 -63.85 14.58 63.00
C VAL A 84 -63.50 14.46 61.49
N LEU A 85 -62.73 13.49 61.12
CA LEU A 85 -62.42 13.27 59.68
C LEU A 85 -63.63 12.78 58.91
N GLU A 86 -64.51 11.99 59.52
CA GLU A 86 -65.73 11.56 58.88
C GLU A 86 -66.70 12.76 58.68
N PHE A 87 -66.77 13.60 59.70
CA PHE A 87 -67.63 14.85 59.64
C PHE A 87 -67.08 15.87 58.62
N LEU A 88 -65.78 16.04 58.49
CA LEU A 88 -65.13 16.95 57.55
C LEU A 88 -65.11 16.47 56.08
N GLY A 89 -65.66 15.27 55.85
CA GLY A 89 -65.60 14.67 54.48
C GLY A 89 -64.21 14.39 53.94
N ALA A 90 -63.20 14.46 54.80
CA ALA A 90 -61.81 14.22 54.45
C ALA A 90 -61.53 12.71 54.13
N ASN A 91 -62.61 11.93 54.11
CA ASN A 91 -62.60 10.45 54.15
C ASN A 91 -62.22 9.76 52.84
N LYS A 92 -61.97 10.52 51.76
CA LYS A 92 -61.70 9.89 50.48
C LYS A 92 -60.20 9.51 50.32
N ASN A 93 -59.29 10.12 51.07
CA ASN A 93 -57.86 9.99 50.86
C ASN A 93 -57.09 9.36 52.05
N LEU A 94 -57.74 9.19 53.20
CA LEU A 94 -57.12 8.60 54.39
C LEU A 94 -58.12 7.63 55.10
N ALA A 95 -57.74 6.37 55.16
CA ALA A 95 -58.45 5.34 55.95
C ALA A 95 -57.76 5.20 57.26
N ILE A 96 -58.57 5.22 58.38
CA ILE A 96 -58.07 5.03 59.73
C ILE A 96 -58.87 3.91 60.37
N THR A 97 -58.14 2.99 61.04
CA THR A 97 -58.73 1.92 61.85
C THR A 97 -58.03 1.84 63.19
N VAL A 98 -58.78 1.99 64.27
CA VAL A 98 -58.29 1.92 65.65
C VAL A 98 -58.76 0.60 66.27
N ARG A 99 -57.80 -0.19 66.83
CA ARG A 99 -58.07 -1.48 67.50
C ARG A 99 -57.51 -1.50 68.92
N ASN A 100 -58.09 -2.31 69.77
CA ASN A 100 -57.50 -2.71 71.05
C ASN A 100 -57.51 -4.22 71.15
N ASP A 101 -57.06 -4.77 72.31
CA ASP A 101 -57.05 -6.18 72.59
C ASP A 101 -58.41 -6.89 72.52
N GLN A 102 -59.50 -6.15 72.62
CA GLN A 102 -60.88 -6.61 72.54
C GLN A 102 -61.51 -6.52 71.14
N GLY A 103 -60.79 -5.96 70.20
CA GLY A 103 -61.25 -5.82 68.83
C GLY A 103 -61.20 -4.39 68.30
N GLN A 104 -61.96 -4.10 67.21
CA GLN A 104 -62.03 -2.80 66.61
C GLN A 104 -62.87 -1.80 67.44
N ILE A 105 -62.33 -0.62 67.71
CA ILE A 105 -62.98 0.45 68.45
C ILE A 105 -63.64 1.45 67.52
N ALA A 106 -62.90 1.87 66.44
CA ALA A 106 -63.37 2.84 65.49
C ALA A 106 -62.75 2.65 64.11
N SER A 107 -63.45 2.95 63.03
CA SER A 107 -62.85 2.95 61.71
C SER A 107 -63.56 3.99 60.80
N THR A 108 -62.84 4.48 59.83
CA THR A 108 -63.46 5.22 58.72
C THR A 108 -64.24 4.26 57.82
N ALA A 109 -64.84 4.75 56.74
CA ALA A 109 -65.65 3.98 55.80
C ALA A 109 -64.92 2.74 55.24
N VAL A 110 -63.57 2.72 55.22
CA VAL A 110 -62.73 1.61 54.79
C VAL A 110 -62.10 0.98 56.04
N GLN A 111 -62.40 -0.27 56.31
CA GLN A 111 -61.77 -1.05 57.39
C GLN A 111 -60.45 -1.62 56.89
N LEU A 112 -59.32 -1.24 57.51
CA LEU A 112 -57.98 -1.78 57.19
C LEU A 112 -57.76 -3.12 57.92
N PRO A 113 -57.06 -4.07 57.32
CA PRO A 113 -56.79 -5.36 57.99
C PRO A 113 -55.84 -5.18 59.18
N SER A 114 -55.76 -6.19 60.07
CA SER A 114 -54.79 -6.18 61.14
C SER A 114 -53.42 -6.57 60.58
N LEU A 115 -52.46 -5.64 60.68
CA LEU A 115 -51.10 -5.79 60.18
C LEU A 115 -50.09 -5.62 61.30
N PRO A 116 -48.88 -6.20 61.18
CA PRO A 116 -47.79 -5.93 62.10
C PRO A 116 -47.40 -4.46 62.11
N LEU A 117 -46.70 -4.00 63.14
CA LEU A 117 -46.20 -2.63 63.21
C LEU A 117 -45.24 -2.36 62.06
N GLY A 118 -45.40 -1.19 61.41
CA GLY A 118 -44.62 -0.77 60.25
C GLY A 118 -45.48 -0.38 59.03
N SER A 119 -44.83 -0.13 57.88
CA SER A 119 -45.49 0.24 56.63
C SER A 119 -45.60 -0.95 55.70
N GLU A 120 -46.80 -1.28 55.25
CA GLU A 120 -47.07 -2.37 54.31
C GLU A 120 -48.08 -1.97 53.25
N THR A 121 -47.98 -2.55 52.05
CA THR A 121 -48.94 -2.32 50.97
C THR A 121 -49.83 -3.52 50.83
N VAL A 122 -51.16 -3.34 51.04
CA VAL A 122 -52.15 -4.42 51.03
C VAL A 122 -53.36 -4.03 50.21
N GLU A 123 -53.98 -5.01 49.57
CA GLU A 123 -55.22 -4.84 48.83
C GLU A 123 -56.44 -4.96 49.77
N VAL A 124 -57.26 -3.91 49.79
CA VAL A 124 -58.48 -3.85 50.58
C VAL A 124 -59.64 -3.44 49.67
N ASN A 125 -60.65 -4.30 49.57
CA ASN A 125 -61.84 -4.04 48.70
C ASN A 125 -61.51 -3.79 47.23
N GLY A 126 -60.45 -4.45 46.68
CA GLY A 126 -60.03 -4.28 45.29
C GLY A 126 -59.24 -3.02 45.02
N LEU A 127 -58.81 -2.29 46.05
CA LEU A 127 -57.95 -1.13 45.99
C LEU A 127 -56.66 -1.37 46.81
N SER A 128 -55.52 -1.06 46.26
CA SER A 128 -54.26 -1.13 47.00
C SER A 128 -54.11 0.08 47.92
N TYR A 129 -53.80 -0.22 49.17
CA TYR A 129 -53.55 0.80 50.20
C TYR A 129 -52.12 0.66 50.72
N ARG A 130 -51.39 1.76 50.87
CA ARG A 130 -50.20 1.85 51.68
C ARG A 130 -50.60 2.11 53.12
N ILE A 131 -50.28 1.22 54.04
CA ILE A 131 -50.81 1.21 55.42
C ILE A 131 -49.61 1.33 56.37
N LEU A 132 -49.68 2.34 57.26
CA LEU A 132 -48.77 2.47 58.40
C LEU A 132 -49.55 2.02 59.66
N THR A 133 -48.98 1.01 60.32
CA THR A 133 -49.54 0.49 61.61
C THR A 133 -48.59 0.87 62.75
N THR A 134 -49.09 1.60 63.69
CA THR A 134 -48.37 2.10 64.87
C THR A 134 -49.12 1.83 66.16
N ASP A 135 -48.38 1.72 67.26
CA ASP A 135 -48.94 1.59 68.58
C ASP A 135 -49.13 2.95 69.24
N THR A 136 -50.16 3.12 70.05
CA THR A 136 -50.39 4.37 70.80
C THR A 136 -49.98 4.17 72.25
N ASN A 137 -49.09 5.06 72.73
CA ASN A 137 -48.66 5.05 74.13
C ASN A 137 -49.73 5.58 75.13
N GLN A 138 -50.80 6.26 74.60
CA GLN A 138 -51.85 6.82 75.44
C GLN A 138 -53.21 6.75 74.76
N PRO A 139 -54.17 5.92 75.26
CA PRO A 139 -53.97 4.90 76.27
C PRO A 139 -53.23 3.67 75.73
N PRO A 140 -52.41 2.98 76.55
CA PRO A 140 -51.57 1.87 76.07
C PRO A 140 -52.41 0.68 75.57
N GLY A 141 -51.90 -0.09 74.59
CA GLY A 141 -52.59 -1.23 74.01
C GLY A 141 -53.57 -0.95 72.87
N ARG A 142 -53.53 0.24 72.27
CA ARG A 142 -54.28 0.57 71.05
C ARG A 142 -53.35 0.60 69.85
N ILE A 143 -53.76 -0.09 68.81
CA ILE A 143 -53.10 -0.11 67.51
C ILE A 143 -53.87 0.76 66.53
N VAL A 144 -53.21 1.70 65.90
CA VAL A 144 -53.78 2.57 64.87
C VAL A 144 -53.18 2.17 63.54
N SER A 145 -54.02 1.85 62.56
CA SER A 145 -53.65 1.64 61.16
C SER A 145 -54.18 2.80 60.32
N LEU A 146 -53.26 3.49 59.65
CA LEU A 146 -53.56 4.57 58.72
C LEU A 146 -53.20 4.08 57.29
N GLY A 147 -54.16 4.28 56.36
CA GLY A 147 -53.94 3.85 54.99
C GLY A 147 -54.30 4.92 53.97
N ILE A 148 -53.45 5.06 52.95
CA ILE A 148 -53.69 5.93 51.81
C ILE A 148 -53.87 5.05 50.57
N PRO A 149 -54.95 5.28 49.77
CA PRO A 149 -55.17 4.53 48.54
C PRO A 149 -54.07 4.87 47.52
N THR A 150 -53.39 3.87 47.01
CA THR A 150 -52.30 4.05 45.99
C THR A 150 -52.89 4.22 44.61
N ALA A 151 -54.19 4.15 44.39
CA ALA A 151 -54.83 4.24 43.09
C ALA A 151 -54.64 5.61 42.42
N GLN A 152 -54.60 6.72 43.18
CA GLN A 152 -54.36 8.06 42.64
C GLN A 152 -52.86 8.23 42.26
N THR A 153 -51.98 7.74 43.13
CA THR A 153 -50.54 7.73 42.80
C THR A 153 -50.24 6.76 41.66
N ALA A 154 -50.94 5.66 41.50
CA ALA A 154 -50.80 4.74 40.40
C ALA A 154 -51.18 5.35 39.03
N GLN A 155 -52.24 6.14 38.97
CA GLN A 155 -52.59 6.84 37.73
C GLN A 155 -51.55 7.91 37.35
N ALA A 156 -51.13 8.74 38.32
CA ALA A 156 -50.07 9.74 38.08
C ALA A 156 -48.74 9.07 37.66
N THR A 157 -48.39 7.94 38.29
CA THR A 157 -47.23 7.17 37.93
C THR A 157 -47.35 6.57 36.53
N ALA A 158 -48.53 6.07 36.15
CA ALA A 158 -48.80 5.54 34.80
C ALA A 158 -48.63 6.61 33.71
N ASP A 159 -49.13 7.81 33.94
CA ASP A 159 -48.97 8.92 33.04
C ASP A 159 -47.52 9.40 32.91
N GLN A 160 -46.80 9.50 34.03
CA GLN A 160 -45.35 9.80 34.03
C GLN A 160 -44.55 8.74 33.26
N ARG A 161 -44.83 7.46 33.52
CA ARG A 161 -44.20 6.34 32.81
C ARG A 161 -44.47 6.40 31.29
N ARG A 162 -45.71 6.74 30.89
CA ARG A 162 -46.09 6.91 29.48
C ARG A 162 -45.26 8.01 28.81
N TRP A 163 -45.09 9.16 29.46
CA TRP A 163 -44.28 10.26 28.94
C TRP A 163 -42.80 9.91 28.85
N VAL A 164 -42.26 9.21 29.83
CA VAL A 164 -40.87 8.72 29.78
C VAL A 164 -40.68 7.78 28.59
N LEU A 165 -41.62 6.87 28.33
CA LEU A 165 -41.54 5.96 27.18
C LEU A 165 -41.65 6.68 25.84
N ILE A 166 -42.55 7.66 25.74
CA ILE A 166 -42.67 8.49 24.52
C ILE A 166 -41.35 9.25 24.28
N ALA A 167 -40.80 9.89 25.30
CA ALA A 167 -39.53 10.61 25.20
C ALA A 167 -38.38 9.67 24.81
N ALA A 168 -38.36 8.45 25.35
CA ALA A 168 -37.38 7.44 25.00
C ALA A 168 -37.44 7.03 23.52
N VAL A 169 -38.64 6.80 22.98
CA VAL A 169 -38.84 6.49 21.56
C VAL A 169 -38.39 7.65 20.66
N VAL A 170 -38.81 8.89 21.01
CA VAL A 170 -38.40 10.09 20.25
C VAL A 170 -36.87 10.24 20.25
N ALA A 171 -36.19 10.06 21.40
CA ALA A 171 -34.76 10.15 21.52
C ALA A 171 -34.07 9.06 20.71
N ALA A 172 -34.58 7.82 20.72
CA ALA A 172 -34.00 6.71 19.92
C ALA A 172 -34.13 6.97 18.41
N VAL A 173 -35.29 7.48 17.95
CA VAL A 173 -35.49 7.84 16.53
C VAL A 173 -34.60 9.00 16.12
N ALA A 174 -34.45 10.02 16.96
CA ALA A 174 -33.58 11.16 16.70
C ALA A 174 -32.10 10.71 16.62
N ALA A 175 -31.65 9.86 17.54
CA ALA A 175 -30.32 9.32 17.54
C ALA A 175 -30.02 8.45 16.31
N ALA A 176 -30.98 7.64 15.87
CA ALA A 176 -30.86 6.84 14.63
C ALA A 176 -30.78 7.75 13.40
N GLY A 177 -31.58 8.81 13.33
CA GLY A 177 -31.55 9.81 12.25
C GLY A 177 -30.21 10.55 12.17
N LEU A 178 -29.70 11.01 13.31
CA LEU A 178 -28.39 11.67 13.39
C LEU A 178 -27.25 10.71 13.01
N GLY A 179 -27.28 9.46 13.52
CA GLY A 179 -26.30 8.43 13.16
C GLY A 179 -26.28 8.15 11.65
N TRP A 180 -27.45 8.13 11.00
CA TRP A 180 -27.57 7.97 9.55
C TRP A 180 -27.02 9.17 8.77
N LEU A 181 -27.30 10.39 9.24
CA LEU A 181 -26.83 11.63 8.60
C LEU A 181 -25.32 11.79 8.69
N PHE A 182 -24.76 11.65 9.90
CA PHE A 182 -23.31 11.79 10.13
C PHE A 182 -22.51 10.61 9.57
N GLY A 183 -23.01 9.38 9.71
CA GLY A 183 -22.38 8.21 9.11
C GLY A 183 -22.29 8.30 7.60
N GLY A 184 -23.30 8.88 6.93
CA GLY A 184 -23.26 9.14 5.48
C GLY A 184 -22.20 10.17 5.09
N ARG A 185 -22.04 11.21 5.87
CA ARG A 185 -21.07 12.29 5.59
C ARG A 185 -19.61 11.82 5.81
N ALA A 186 -19.36 10.97 6.81
CA ALA A 186 -18.04 10.44 7.10
C ALA A 186 -17.55 9.39 6.08
N VAL A 187 -18.46 8.63 5.45
CA VAL A 187 -18.08 7.53 4.53
C VAL A 187 -18.01 7.96 3.06
N ARG A 188 -18.73 9.02 2.67
CA ARG A 188 -18.72 9.51 1.28
C ARG A 188 -17.33 9.71 0.67
N PRO A 189 -16.37 10.35 1.35
CA PRO A 189 -15.04 10.57 0.77
C PRO A 189 -14.34 9.27 0.38
N ILE A 190 -14.50 8.22 1.18
CA ILE A 190 -13.89 6.91 0.92
C ILE A 190 -14.54 6.21 -0.29
N GLU A 191 -15.87 6.29 -0.43
CA GLU A 191 -16.60 5.76 -1.60
C GLU A 191 -16.19 6.49 -2.89
N ASP A 192 -16.01 7.80 -2.82
CA ASP A 192 -15.63 8.61 -3.98
C ASP A 192 -14.17 8.36 -4.39
N LEU A 193 -13.24 8.19 -3.43
CA LEU A 193 -11.88 7.74 -3.70
C LEU A 193 -11.86 6.37 -4.39
N THR A 194 -12.62 5.41 -3.90
CA THR A 194 -12.70 4.07 -4.51
C THR A 194 -13.20 4.15 -5.97
N LYS A 195 -14.23 4.95 -6.25
CA LYS A 195 -14.75 5.14 -7.60
C LYS A 195 -13.75 5.82 -8.53
N GLN A 196 -12.96 6.76 -8.01
CA GLN A 196 -11.93 7.46 -8.78
C GLN A 196 -10.76 6.53 -9.12
N VAL A 197 -10.33 5.68 -8.19
CA VAL A 197 -9.32 4.65 -8.45
C VAL A 197 -9.80 3.63 -9.48
N ASP A 198 -11.05 3.13 -9.37
CA ASP A 198 -11.62 2.18 -10.35
C ASP A 198 -11.78 2.77 -11.76
N ARG A 199 -12.00 4.07 -11.88
CA ARG A 199 -12.09 4.76 -13.18
C ARG A 199 -10.75 5.01 -13.84
N ARG A 200 -9.65 4.97 -13.10
CA ARG A 200 -8.30 5.03 -13.67
C ARG A 200 -8.03 3.73 -14.42
N ARG A 201 -8.13 3.79 -15.74
CA ARG A 201 -7.61 2.71 -16.58
C ARG A 201 -6.08 2.78 -16.50
N PRO A 202 -5.37 1.62 -16.47
CA PRO A 202 -3.91 1.58 -16.60
C PRO A 202 -3.53 1.84 -18.08
N THR A 203 -3.76 3.05 -18.55
CA THR A 203 -3.30 3.51 -19.86
C THR A 203 -2.31 4.62 -19.59
N GLY A 204 -1.05 4.27 -19.53
CA GLY A 204 0.19 5.05 -19.63
C GLY A 204 0.13 6.58 -19.72
N GLY A 205 -0.55 7.22 -18.79
CA GLY A 205 -0.60 8.66 -18.70
C GLY A 205 -0.82 9.07 -17.26
N SER A 206 0.04 9.97 -16.78
CA SER A 206 -0.06 10.60 -15.46
C SER A 206 -1.44 11.23 -15.31
N GLY A 207 -2.39 10.46 -14.74
CA GLY A 207 -3.71 10.98 -14.39
C GLY A 207 -3.58 12.01 -13.27
N ALA A 208 -4.42 13.06 -13.29
CA ALA A 208 -4.43 14.07 -12.24
C ALA A 208 -4.46 13.42 -10.85
N PRO A 209 -3.71 13.93 -9.86
CA PRO A 209 -3.71 13.39 -8.50
C PRO A 209 -5.13 13.34 -7.94
N LEU A 210 -5.40 12.35 -7.09
CA LEU A 210 -6.68 12.28 -6.37
C LEU A 210 -6.80 13.52 -5.49
N PRO A 211 -7.97 14.20 -5.47
CA PRO A 211 -8.15 15.39 -4.64
C PRO A 211 -8.01 15.00 -3.16
N VAL A 212 -7.01 15.59 -2.52
CA VAL A 212 -6.71 15.40 -1.08
C VAL A 212 -7.53 16.37 -0.24
N ASP A 213 -7.95 17.49 -0.82
CA ASP A 213 -8.58 18.60 -0.09
C ASP A 213 -10.10 18.48 -0.02
N GLY A 214 -10.66 18.75 1.15
CA GLY A 214 -12.07 19.05 1.34
C GLY A 214 -12.96 17.94 1.87
N SER A 215 -12.42 16.78 2.26
CA SER A 215 -13.22 15.71 2.87
C SER A 215 -13.62 16.02 4.31
N GLY A 216 -12.87 16.86 5.02
CA GLY A 216 -13.04 17.16 6.45
C GLY A 216 -12.83 15.94 7.36
N VAL A 217 -12.25 14.86 6.82
CA VAL A 217 -11.93 13.61 7.55
C VAL A 217 -10.46 13.32 7.35
N ALA A 218 -9.65 13.54 8.38
CA ALA A 218 -8.20 13.43 8.33
C ALA A 218 -7.71 12.03 7.89
N GLU A 219 -8.45 10.98 8.23
CA GLU A 219 -8.15 9.60 7.82
C GLU A 219 -8.33 9.40 6.32
N ALA A 220 -9.32 10.06 5.71
CA ALA A 220 -9.55 10.00 4.27
C ALA A 220 -8.47 10.76 3.49
N GLU A 221 -7.99 11.88 4.03
CA GLU A 221 -6.91 12.67 3.44
C GLU A 221 -5.58 11.89 3.45
N LYS A 222 -5.22 11.27 4.59
CA LYS A 222 -4.05 10.40 4.69
C LYS A 222 -4.12 9.19 3.75
N LEU A 223 -5.31 8.60 3.60
CA LEU A 223 -5.51 7.50 2.67
C LEU A 223 -5.34 7.96 1.21
N ALA A 224 -5.87 9.12 0.85
CA ALA A 224 -5.72 9.69 -0.49
C ALA A 224 -4.25 9.98 -0.82
N GLU A 225 -3.48 10.53 0.12
CA GLU A 225 -2.04 10.77 -0.02
C GLU A 225 -1.25 9.47 -0.21
N ALA A 226 -1.53 8.45 0.62
CA ALA A 226 -0.90 7.14 0.49
C ALA A 226 -1.20 6.46 -0.86
N VAL A 227 -2.46 6.57 -1.33
CA VAL A 227 -2.87 6.05 -2.65
C VAL A 227 -2.19 6.81 -3.78
N ASN A 228 -2.10 8.14 -3.71
CA ASN A 228 -1.38 8.95 -4.70
C ASN A 228 0.09 8.55 -4.79
N THR A 229 0.78 8.42 -3.66
CA THR A 229 2.18 7.95 -3.61
C THR A 229 2.34 6.56 -4.24
N MET A 230 1.39 5.65 -3.98
CA MET A 230 1.41 4.31 -4.60
C MET A 230 1.21 4.39 -6.13
N LEU A 231 0.26 5.20 -6.59
CA LEU A 231 -0.01 5.38 -8.01
C LEU A 231 1.19 5.97 -8.75
N GLU A 232 1.87 6.97 -8.18
CA GLU A 232 3.10 7.54 -8.74
C GLU A 232 4.22 6.50 -8.87
N ARG A 233 4.37 5.62 -7.87
CA ARG A 233 5.36 4.52 -7.94
C ARG A 233 5.00 3.51 -9.03
N VAL A 234 3.72 3.18 -9.16
CA VAL A 234 3.25 2.26 -10.22
C VAL A 234 3.45 2.86 -11.60
N ASP A 235 3.09 4.13 -11.80
CA ASP A 235 3.26 4.83 -13.08
C ASP A 235 4.75 4.92 -13.47
N ARG A 236 5.63 5.21 -12.49
CA ARG A 236 7.09 5.24 -12.72
C ARG A 236 7.61 3.85 -13.12
N ALA A 237 7.24 2.81 -12.37
CA ALA A 237 7.66 1.44 -12.67
C ALA A 237 7.15 0.96 -14.04
N GLN A 238 5.92 1.35 -14.43
CA GLN A 238 5.38 1.04 -15.77
C GLN A 238 6.15 1.76 -16.87
N THR A 239 6.48 3.04 -16.68
CA THR A 239 7.27 3.82 -17.65
C THR A 239 8.67 3.23 -17.82
N GLU A 240 9.34 2.89 -16.71
CA GLU A 240 10.65 2.23 -16.73
C GLU A 240 10.59 0.86 -17.44
N THR A 241 9.55 0.07 -17.14
CA THR A 241 9.35 -1.24 -17.78
C THR A 241 9.06 -1.10 -19.29
N ALA A 242 8.26 -0.12 -19.67
CA ALA A 242 7.95 0.14 -21.08
C ALA A 242 9.20 0.56 -21.85
N ALA A 243 10.00 1.47 -21.30
CA ALA A 243 11.26 1.91 -21.89
C ALA A 243 12.29 0.77 -22.02
N ALA A 244 12.41 -0.07 -20.96
CA ALA A 244 13.29 -1.25 -20.99
C ALA A 244 12.83 -2.26 -22.05
N LEU A 245 11.50 -2.47 -22.19
CA LEU A 245 10.95 -3.39 -23.20
C LEU A 245 11.17 -2.87 -24.63
N GLU A 246 11.02 -1.57 -24.85
CA GLU A 246 11.29 -0.93 -26.15
C GLU A 246 12.79 -1.11 -26.51
N THR A 247 13.69 -0.76 -25.59
CA THR A 247 15.13 -0.96 -25.76
C THR A 247 15.48 -2.42 -26.08
N ALA A 248 14.88 -3.38 -25.36
CA ALA A 248 15.09 -4.80 -25.61
C ALA A 248 14.58 -5.26 -26.98
N ARG A 249 13.44 -4.74 -27.45
CA ARG A 249 12.89 -5.03 -28.77
C ARG A 249 13.78 -4.49 -29.89
N ASP A 250 14.23 -3.25 -29.77
CA ASP A 250 15.12 -2.63 -30.75
C ASP A 250 16.47 -3.39 -30.80
N PHE A 251 17.02 -3.74 -29.64
CA PHE A 251 18.21 -4.57 -29.54
C PHE A 251 18.04 -5.93 -30.24
N ALA A 252 16.94 -6.62 -30.01
CA ALA A 252 16.66 -7.90 -30.65
C ALA A 252 16.47 -7.78 -32.18
N ALA A 253 15.78 -6.74 -32.64
CA ALA A 253 15.54 -6.48 -34.06
C ALA A 253 16.86 -6.19 -34.81
N VAL A 254 17.69 -5.32 -34.25
CA VAL A 254 18.99 -4.97 -34.86
C VAL A 254 19.96 -6.16 -34.81
N SER A 255 20.01 -6.88 -33.68
CA SER A 255 20.82 -8.11 -33.54
C SER A 255 20.46 -9.16 -34.61
N ALA A 256 19.16 -9.39 -34.80
CA ALA A 256 18.69 -10.32 -35.83
C ALA A 256 19.07 -9.88 -37.24
N HIS A 257 19.05 -8.57 -37.51
CA HIS A 257 19.47 -8.02 -38.80
C HIS A 257 20.99 -8.18 -39.05
N GLU A 258 21.80 -7.83 -38.08
CA GLU A 258 23.29 -7.96 -38.16
C GLU A 258 23.77 -9.39 -38.26
N LEU A 259 23.05 -10.37 -37.75
CA LEU A 259 23.32 -11.80 -37.92
C LEU A 259 22.82 -12.34 -39.28
N ARG A 260 21.65 -11.85 -39.75
CA ARG A 260 21.05 -12.33 -41.01
C ARG A 260 21.92 -12.03 -42.21
N THR A 261 22.53 -10.86 -42.26
CA THR A 261 23.37 -10.42 -43.41
C THR A 261 24.54 -11.35 -43.69
N PRO A 262 25.45 -11.63 -42.73
CA PRO A 262 26.60 -12.56 -42.97
C PRO A 262 26.13 -14.02 -43.21
N LEU A 263 25.06 -14.47 -42.51
CA LEU A 263 24.51 -15.80 -42.74
C LEU A 263 23.92 -15.97 -44.14
N THR A 264 23.33 -14.91 -44.70
CA THR A 264 22.82 -14.94 -46.09
C THR A 264 23.97 -14.96 -47.08
N ALA A 265 25.02 -14.17 -46.85
CA ALA A 265 26.24 -14.21 -47.67
C ALA A 265 26.87 -15.60 -47.66
N MET A 266 27.12 -16.19 -46.47
CA MET A 266 27.63 -17.56 -46.33
C MET A 266 26.79 -18.59 -47.08
N ARG A 267 25.45 -18.48 -47.02
CA ARG A 267 24.55 -19.37 -47.74
C ARG A 267 24.70 -19.24 -49.27
N THR A 268 24.84 -17.99 -49.74
CA THR A 268 25.05 -17.73 -51.19
C THR A 268 26.41 -18.31 -51.65
N ASP A 269 27.46 -18.05 -50.87
CA ASP A 269 28.82 -18.56 -51.17
C ASP A 269 28.87 -20.09 -51.19
N LEU A 270 28.20 -20.75 -50.22
CA LEU A 270 28.06 -22.21 -50.22
C LEU A 270 27.26 -22.73 -51.41
N GLU A 271 26.22 -22.00 -51.88
CA GLU A 271 25.45 -22.39 -53.05
C GLU A 271 26.29 -22.24 -54.31
N VAL A 272 27.08 -21.19 -54.45
CA VAL A 272 28.03 -20.99 -55.55
C VAL A 272 29.05 -22.11 -55.57
N LEU A 273 29.70 -22.47 -54.43
CA LEU A 273 30.64 -23.59 -54.31
C LEU A 273 30.02 -24.94 -54.71
N ARG A 274 28.73 -25.14 -54.51
CA ARG A 274 28.01 -26.38 -54.78
C ARG A 274 27.54 -26.50 -56.24
N THR A 275 27.20 -25.37 -56.88
CA THR A 275 26.46 -25.37 -58.17
C THR A 275 27.33 -24.98 -59.36
N LEU A 276 28.43 -24.27 -59.14
CA LEU A 276 29.27 -23.79 -60.21
C LEU A 276 30.60 -24.58 -60.25
N ASP A 277 31.09 -24.81 -61.47
CA ASP A 277 32.42 -25.34 -61.70
C ASP A 277 33.45 -24.19 -61.62
N LEU A 278 34.12 -24.11 -60.49
CA LEU A 278 35.00 -22.99 -60.14
C LEU A 278 36.46 -23.42 -60.30
N ASP A 279 37.29 -22.52 -60.77
CA ASP A 279 38.71 -22.71 -60.70
C ASP A 279 39.26 -22.64 -59.24
N GLU A 280 40.50 -23.03 -59.02
CA GLU A 280 41.09 -23.12 -57.66
C GLU A 280 41.26 -21.76 -57.02
N ALA A 281 41.50 -20.71 -57.75
CA ALA A 281 41.60 -19.36 -57.28
C ALA A 281 40.22 -18.81 -56.79
N GLN A 282 39.17 -19.00 -57.60
CA GLN A 282 37.81 -18.64 -57.25
C GLN A 282 37.30 -19.39 -56.01
N ARG A 283 37.58 -20.71 -55.94
CA ARG A 283 37.23 -21.54 -54.77
C ARG A 283 37.90 -21.03 -53.49
N THR A 284 39.18 -20.70 -53.58
CA THR A 284 39.98 -20.17 -52.44
C THR A 284 39.43 -18.81 -51.98
N GLU A 285 39.08 -17.95 -52.93
CA GLU A 285 38.49 -16.64 -52.63
C GLU A 285 37.15 -16.81 -51.86
N ILE A 286 36.23 -17.64 -52.37
CA ILE A 286 34.94 -17.88 -51.71
C ILE A 286 35.13 -18.52 -50.34
N LEU A 287 36.06 -19.48 -50.17
CA LEU A 287 36.34 -20.07 -48.84
C LEU A 287 36.88 -19.01 -47.87
N THR A 288 37.70 -18.08 -48.35
CA THR A 288 38.21 -16.99 -47.56
C THR A 288 37.07 -16.04 -47.15
N ASP A 289 36.11 -15.74 -48.01
CA ASP A 289 34.93 -14.91 -47.69
C ASP A 289 33.97 -15.60 -46.73
N LEU A 290 33.81 -16.93 -46.86
CA LEU A 290 33.06 -17.74 -45.89
C LEU A 290 33.70 -17.67 -44.50
N GLN A 291 35.04 -17.85 -44.39
CA GLN A 291 35.76 -17.71 -43.12
C GLN A 291 35.55 -16.33 -42.49
N ARG A 292 35.72 -15.25 -43.27
CA ARG A 292 35.51 -13.87 -42.80
C ARG A 292 34.06 -13.65 -42.31
N SER A 293 33.11 -14.26 -42.98
CA SER A 293 31.68 -14.16 -42.60
C SER A 293 31.40 -14.92 -41.31
N GLN A 294 32.02 -16.11 -41.13
CA GLN A 294 31.96 -16.89 -39.89
C GLN A 294 32.57 -16.11 -38.72
N ASP A 295 33.79 -15.62 -38.87
CA ASP A 295 34.49 -14.83 -37.84
C ASP A 295 33.64 -13.60 -37.39
N ARG A 296 32.96 -12.98 -38.36
CA ARG A 296 32.06 -11.85 -38.09
C ARG A 296 30.85 -12.29 -37.26
N VAL A 297 30.22 -13.42 -37.56
CA VAL A 297 29.11 -13.97 -36.80
C VAL A 297 29.55 -14.30 -35.37
N GLU A 298 30.67 -14.95 -35.20
CA GLU A 298 31.24 -15.33 -33.90
C GLU A 298 31.57 -14.09 -33.05
N ALA A 299 32.20 -13.07 -33.67
CA ALA A 299 32.51 -11.80 -33.00
C ALA A 299 31.24 -11.06 -32.56
N THR A 300 30.20 -11.05 -33.41
CA THR A 300 28.92 -10.41 -33.08
C THR A 300 28.21 -11.15 -31.94
N LEU A 301 28.13 -12.48 -32.01
CA LEU A 301 27.50 -13.31 -30.99
C LEU A 301 28.22 -13.15 -29.63
N GLY A 302 29.55 -13.23 -29.61
CA GLY A 302 30.35 -13.02 -28.41
C GLY A 302 30.18 -11.60 -27.82
N ALA A 303 30.01 -10.58 -28.66
CA ALA A 303 29.72 -9.22 -28.18
C ALA A 303 28.32 -9.13 -27.55
N LEU A 304 27.30 -9.78 -28.16
CA LEU A 304 25.93 -9.85 -27.63
C LEU A 304 25.88 -10.59 -26.29
N GLU A 305 26.58 -11.72 -26.18
CA GLU A 305 26.66 -12.47 -24.92
C GLU A 305 27.29 -11.64 -23.81
N ARG A 306 28.36 -10.89 -24.09
CA ARG A 306 29.03 -10.02 -23.11
C ARG A 306 28.15 -8.85 -22.69
N LEU A 307 27.39 -8.24 -23.62
CA LEU A 307 26.44 -7.18 -23.29
C LEU A 307 25.33 -7.71 -22.39
N ALA A 308 24.78 -8.88 -22.70
CA ALA A 308 23.75 -9.51 -21.88
C ALA A 308 24.29 -9.94 -20.49
N ALA A 309 25.51 -10.44 -20.41
CA ALA A 309 26.15 -10.80 -19.14
C ALA A 309 26.43 -9.55 -18.29
N GLY A 310 26.84 -8.45 -18.91
CA GLY A 310 27.07 -7.16 -18.23
C GLY A 310 25.81 -6.62 -17.54
N ASP A 311 24.65 -6.76 -18.19
CA ASP A 311 23.35 -6.34 -17.61
C ASP A 311 22.99 -7.14 -16.33
N LEU A 312 23.63 -8.29 -16.07
CA LEU A 312 23.43 -9.14 -14.90
C LEU A 312 24.54 -9.00 -13.83
N THR A 313 25.59 -8.24 -14.11
CA THR A 313 26.75 -8.08 -13.22
C THR A 313 26.46 -7.05 -12.14
N HIS A 314 26.87 -7.32 -10.90
CA HIS A 314 26.62 -6.47 -9.74
C HIS A 314 27.95 -5.98 -9.13
N GLN A 315 27.92 -4.88 -8.40
CA GLN A 315 29.09 -4.35 -7.66
C GLN A 315 29.75 -5.38 -6.70
N ARG A 316 29.04 -6.44 -6.32
CA ARG A 316 29.57 -7.52 -5.46
C ARG A 316 30.63 -8.36 -6.16
N ASP A 317 30.65 -8.36 -7.50
CA ASP A 317 31.57 -9.15 -8.33
C ASP A 317 32.88 -8.44 -8.56
N HIS A 318 33.03 -7.21 -8.08
CA HIS A 318 34.26 -6.42 -8.16
C HIS A 318 35.35 -6.97 -7.23
N VAL A 319 36.50 -7.22 -7.78
CA VAL A 319 37.72 -7.70 -7.07
C VAL A 319 38.84 -6.66 -7.15
N GLU A 320 39.82 -6.77 -6.27
CA GLU A 320 41.02 -5.98 -6.33
C GLU A 320 41.76 -6.25 -7.66
N THR A 321 41.99 -5.19 -8.43
CA THR A 321 42.47 -5.25 -9.81
C THR A 321 43.60 -4.27 -10.01
N ASP A 322 44.74 -4.75 -10.45
CA ASP A 322 45.87 -3.94 -10.88
C ASP A 322 45.65 -3.48 -12.33
N VAL A 323 45.37 -2.18 -12.50
CA VAL A 323 45.07 -1.58 -13.80
C VAL A 323 46.33 -1.46 -14.66
N ALA A 324 47.52 -1.28 -14.04
CA ALA A 324 48.79 -1.20 -14.77
C ALA A 324 49.13 -2.53 -15.43
N GLU A 325 48.97 -3.65 -14.68
CA GLU A 325 49.15 -5.01 -15.22
C GLU A 325 48.18 -5.29 -16.38
N LEU A 326 46.89 -4.85 -16.24
CA LEU A 326 45.92 -4.99 -17.34
C LEU A 326 46.33 -4.22 -18.59
N CYS A 327 46.84 -2.99 -18.43
CA CYS A 327 47.30 -2.17 -19.55
C CYS A 327 48.51 -2.80 -20.27
N ASP A 328 49.51 -3.26 -19.51
CA ASP A 328 50.68 -3.93 -20.08
C ASP A 328 50.31 -5.21 -20.85
N ALA A 329 49.44 -6.04 -20.26
CA ALA A 329 48.96 -7.23 -20.92
C ALA A 329 48.15 -6.93 -22.20
N ALA A 330 47.31 -5.88 -22.19
CA ALA A 330 46.54 -5.46 -23.36
C ALA A 330 47.43 -4.92 -24.49
N ALA A 331 48.40 -4.10 -24.15
CA ALA A 331 49.36 -3.57 -25.12
C ALA A 331 50.17 -4.69 -25.78
N HIS A 332 50.66 -5.63 -24.97
CA HIS A 332 51.45 -6.78 -25.49
C HIS A 332 50.61 -7.64 -26.44
N ASP A 333 49.36 -7.94 -26.10
CA ASP A 333 48.49 -8.73 -26.95
C ASP A 333 48.09 -7.99 -28.21
N ALA A 334 47.80 -6.66 -28.14
CA ALA A 334 47.51 -5.83 -29.29
C ALA A 334 48.66 -5.80 -30.30
N MET A 335 49.91 -5.59 -29.85
CA MET A 335 51.08 -5.62 -30.71
C MET A 335 51.34 -6.98 -31.34
N ARG A 336 50.98 -8.07 -30.65
CA ARG A 336 51.10 -9.44 -31.18
C ARG A 336 50.09 -9.72 -32.29
N HIS A 337 48.84 -9.20 -32.14
CA HIS A 337 47.76 -9.37 -33.11
C HIS A 337 47.84 -8.38 -34.28
N PHE A 338 48.41 -7.20 -34.04
CA PHE A 338 48.60 -6.15 -35.03
C PHE A 338 50.10 -5.73 -35.08
N PRO A 339 50.96 -6.47 -35.83
CA PRO A 339 52.40 -6.23 -35.81
C PRO A 339 52.82 -4.84 -36.29
N GLU A 340 51.95 -4.12 -37.00
CA GLU A 340 52.22 -2.75 -37.51
C GLU A 340 51.89 -1.68 -36.44
N LEU A 341 51.15 -2.06 -35.36
CA LEU A 341 50.81 -1.15 -34.28
C LEU A 341 51.92 -1.09 -33.24
N LYS A 342 52.34 0.11 -32.90
CA LYS A 342 53.21 0.37 -31.75
C LYS A 342 52.37 0.90 -30.61
N VAL A 343 52.38 0.24 -29.47
CA VAL A 343 51.64 0.69 -28.27
C VAL A 343 52.67 1.12 -27.22
N HIS A 344 52.61 2.36 -26.81
CA HIS A 344 53.35 2.90 -25.67
C HIS A 344 52.44 2.82 -24.43
N VAL A 345 53.00 2.36 -23.32
CA VAL A 345 52.24 2.28 -22.05
C VAL A 345 52.80 3.30 -21.07
N ASP A 346 51.92 4.12 -20.48
CA ASP A 346 52.26 5.12 -19.49
C ASP A 346 51.29 5.00 -18.32
N THR A 347 51.70 4.35 -17.25
CA THR A 347 50.82 4.05 -16.10
C THR A 347 51.50 4.41 -14.78
N ASP A 348 50.71 4.84 -13.82
CA ASP A 348 51.17 4.99 -12.45
C ASP A 348 51.55 3.60 -11.87
N ALA A 349 52.67 3.54 -11.14
CA ALA A 349 53.04 2.33 -10.41
C ALA A 349 51.97 2.02 -9.33
N GLU A 350 51.58 0.76 -9.17
CA GLU A 350 50.63 0.28 -8.16
C GLU A 350 49.24 0.89 -8.30
N LEU A 351 48.70 1.01 -9.52
CA LEU A 351 47.37 1.54 -9.79
C LEU A 351 46.31 0.46 -9.55
N VAL A 352 45.98 0.23 -8.26
CA VAL A 352 44.98 -0.77 -7.84
C VAL A 352 43.61 -0.12 -7.61
N THR A 353 42.55 -0.79 -8.10
CA THR A 353 41.15 -0.44 -7.87
C THR A 353 40.31 -1.69 -7.64
N ARG A 354 39.08 -1.52 -7.14
CA ARG A 354 38.07 -2.58 -7.14
C ARG A 354 37.30 -2.52 -8.45
N GLY A 355 37.36 -3.58 -9.24
CA GLY A 355 36.72 -3.62 -10.55
C GLY A 355 36.51 -5.03 -11.05
N LEU A 356 36.09 -5.15 -12.30
CA LEU A 356 35.93 -6.37 -13.06
C LEU A 356 37.14 -6.51 -14.00
N PRO A 357 38.15 -7.31 -13.65
CA PRO A 357 39.39 -7.38 -14.45
C PRO A 357 39.12 -7.72 -15.91
N THR A 358 38.28 -8.73 -16.16
CA THR A 358 37.92 -9.17 -17.51
C THR A 358 37.17 -8.07 -18.28
N GLY A 359 36.32 -7.29 -17.57
CA GLY A 359 35.56 -6.20 -18.17
C GLY A 359 36.44 -5.01 -18.55
N LEU A 360 37.32 -4.57 -17.65
CA LEU A 360 38.28 -3.50 -17.93
C LEU A 360 39.24 -3.90 -19.05
N ARG A 361 39.74 -5.13 -19.02
CA ARG A 361 40.57 -5.68 -20.09
C ARG A 361 39.85 -5.63 -21.44
N LEU A 362 38.58 -6.08 -21.49
CA LEU A 362 37.76 -6.03 -22.69
C LEU A 362 37.59 -4.59 -23.23
N ALA A 363 37.40 -3.61 -22.33
CA ALA A 363 37.24 -2.20 -22.73
C ALA A 363 38.53 -1.69 -23.40
N ILE A 364 39.72 -1.99 -22.81
CA ILE A 364 41.03 -1.61 -23.37
C ILE A 364 41.28 -2.32 -24.71
N ASP A 365 41.03 -3.64 -24.81
CA ASP A 365 41.16 -4.39 -26.03
C ASP A 365 40.27 -3.87 -27.18
N ASN A 366 39.03 -3.50 -26.87
CA ASN A 366 38.12 -2.86 -27.84
C ASN A 366 38.66 -1.49 -28.31
N ALA A 367 39.16 -0.69 -27.38
CA ALA A 367 39.76 0.61 -27.71
C ALA A 367 40.93 0.48 -28.69
N LEU A 368 41.94 -0.38 -28.35
CA LEU A 368 43.11 -0.63 -29.20
C LEU A 368 42.73 -1.24 -30.56
N THR A 369 41.75 -2.18 -30.56
CA THR A 369 41.26 -2.78 -31.81
C THR A 369 40.59 -1.73 -32.70
N ASN A 370 39.80 -0.80 -32.11
CA ASN A 370 39.15 0.28 -32.84
C ASN A 370 40.18 1.26 -33.42
N SER A 371 41.23 1.62 -32.70
CA SER A 371 42.31 2.48 -33.22
C SER A 371 42.93 1.90 -34.49
N VAL A 372 43.15 0.59 -34.54
CA VAL A 372 43.72 -0.05 -35.76
C VAL A 372 42.66 -0.19 -36.87
N ARG A 373 41.50 -0.80 -36.55
CA ARG A 373 40.51 -1.17 -37.59
C ARG A 373 39.78 0.04 -38.18
N HIS A 374 39.43 1.01 -37.34
CA HIS A 374 38.67 2.14 -37.72
C HIS A 374 39.54 3.41 -37.85
N GLY A 375 40.43 3.64 -36.90
CA GLY A 375 41.38 4.76 -36.93
C GLY A 375 42.46 4.61 -37.97
N ARG A 376 42.82 3.36 -38.36
CA ARG A 376 44.01 3.05 -39.15
C ARG A 376 45.31 3.54 -38.48
N ALA A 377 45.33 3.49 -37.18
CA ALA A 377 46.45 3.93 -36.39
C ALA A 377 47.63 2.96 -36.52
N SER A 378 48.85 3.51 -36.55
CA SER A 378 50.10 2.79 -36.47
C SER A 378 50.80 2.97 -35.12
N GLU A 379 50.32 3.91 -34.31
CA GLU A 379 50.83 4.25 -33.00
C GLU A 379 49.68 4.57 -32.03
N ALA A 380 49.77 4.07 -30.82
CA ALA A 380 48.84 4.36 -29.76
C ALA A 380 49.55 4.56 -28.42
N LEU A 381 49.04 5.44 -27.59
CA LEU A 381 49.46 5.65 -26.23
C LEU A 381 48.33 5.15 -25.30
N LEU A 382 48.58 4.07 -24.56
CA LEU A 382 47.71 3.57 -23.51
C LEU A 382 48.19 4.13 -22.19
N SER A 383 47.38 4.99 -21.55
CA SER A 383 47.74 5.56 -20.27
C SER A 383 46.71 5.26 -19.20
N ALA A 384 47.16 5.09 -17.96
CA ALA A 384 46.29 4.93 -16.80
C ALA A 384 46.91 5.63 -15.60
N HIS A 385 46.18 6.62 -15.09
CA HIS A 385 46.65 7.48 -14.00
C HIS A 385 45.55 7.75 -12.97
N ARG A 386 45.98 8.07 -11.75
CA ARG A 386 45.08 8.56 -10.71
C ARG A 386 44.96 10.06 -10.84
N ALA A 387 43.74 10.53 -11.14
CA ALA A 387 43.41 11.95 -11.19
C ALA A 387 43.43 12.59 -9.77
N PRO A 388 43.58 13.92 -9.67
CA PRO A 388 43.62 14.64 -8.37
C PRO A 388 42.38 14.47 -7.50
N ASP A 389 41.21 14.21 -8.09
CA ASP A 389 39.95 13.91 -7.44
C ASP A 389 39.82 12.45 -6.97
N GLY A 390 40.86 11.63 -7.23
CA GLY A 390 40.93 10.25 -6.86
C GLY A 390 40.42 9.28 -7.91
N HIS A 391 39.78 9.73 -8.99
CA HIS A 391 39.35 8.87 -10.08
C HIS A 391 40.55 8.13 -10.74
N ILE A 392 40.29 6.98 -11.34
CA ILE A 392 41.21 6.35 -12.24
C ILE A 392 40.82 6.64 -13.69
N VAL A 393 41.70 7.28 -14.41
CA VAL A 393 41.50 7.64 -15.81
C VAL A 393 42.37 6.69 -16.66
N ILE A 394 41.72 5.84 -17.46
CA ILE A 394 42.36 5.00 -18.45
C ILE A 394 42.10 5.62 -19.80
N SER A 395 43.12 5.88 -20.60
CA SER A 395 42.92 6.42 -21.94
C SER A 395 43.72 5.71 -23.01
N VAL A 396 43.15 5.62 -24.20
CA VAL A 396 43.80 5.14 -25.42
C VAL A 396 43.79 6.30 -26.42
N ASP A 397 44.98 6.82 -26.70
CA ASP A 397 45.21 7.94 -27.63
C ASP A 397 45.89 7.39 -28.89
N ASP A 398 45.35 7.65 -30.06
CA ASP A 398 45.89 7.11 -31.33
C ASP A 398 46.27 8.20 -32.34
N ASN A 399 47.14 7.84 -33.31
CA ASN A 399 47.52 8.70 -34.43
C ASN A 399 46.62 8.51 -35.68
N GLY A 400 45.43 7.95 -35.50
CA GLY A 400 44.52 7.61 -36.58
C GLY A 400 43.73 8.82 -37.14
N ARG A 401 42.57 8.51 -37.75
CA ARG A 401 41.72 9.53 -38.41
C ARG A 401 40.89 10.37 -37.45
N GLY A 402 40.83 9.95 -36.15
CA GLY A 402 39.95 10.58 -35.18
C GLY A 402 38.46 10.30 -35.40
N ILE A 403 37.64 10.94 -34.58
CA ILE A 403 36.17 10.84 -34.63
C ILE A 403 35.60 12.27 -34.72
N PRO A 404 34.69 12.54 -35.69
CA PRO A 404 34.02 13.83 -35.77
C PRO A 404 33.32 14.20 -34.48
N GLU A 405 33.42 15.47 -34.05
CA GLU A 405 32.82 15.95 -32.79
C GLU A 405 31.31 15.62 -32.68
N ALA A 406 30.58 15.79 -33.79
CA ALA A 406 29.14 15.50 -33.85
C ALA A 406 28.78 14.00 -33.64
N GLU A 407 29.75 13.10 -33.78
CA GLU A 407 29.52 11.65 -33.64
C GLU A 407 30.03 11.07 -32.29
N ARG A 408 30.78 11.87 -31.49
CA ARG A 408 31.49 11.40 -30.29
C ARG A 408 30.58 10.77 -29.22
N ASP A 409 29.37 11.27 -29.09
CA ASP A 409 28.38 10.69 -28.15
C ASP A 409 27.68 9.48 -28.76
N ALA A 410 27.27 9.57 -30.02
CA ALA A 410 26.53 8.55 -30.72
C ALA A 410 27.33 7.23 -30.96
N VAL A 411 28.67 7.32 -31.05
CA VAL A 411 29.52 6.13 -31.28
C VAL A 411 29.49 5.10 -30.15
N PHE A 412 28.97 5.45 -28.97
CA PHE A 412 28.75 4.55 -27.84
C PHE A 412 27.39 3.84 -27.89
N GLU A 413 26.49 4.27 -28.77
CA GLU A 413 25.21 3.59 -28.97
C GLU A 413 25.42 2.22 -29.59
N ARG A 414 24.59 1.26 -29.19
CA ARG A 414 24.64 -0.14 -29.71
C ARG A 414 24.38 -0.12 -31.23
N PHE A 415 25.24 -0.78 -32.01
CA PHE A 415 25.18 -0.91 -33.48
C PHE A 415 25.40 0.38 -34.24
N PHE A 416 25.75 1.48 -33.61
CA PHE A 416 26.07 2.72 -34.30
C PHE A 416 27.35 2.56 -35.15
N ARG A 417 27.34 3.13 -36.34
CA ARG A 417 28.47 3.13 -37.26
C ARG A 417 28.67 4.54 -37.78
N GLY A 418 29.74 5.18 -37.37
CA GLY A 418 30.07 6.50 -37.80
C GLY A 418 30.27 6.59 -39.33
N SER A 419 30.22 7.80 -39.88
CA SER A 419 30.35 8.09 -41.30
C SER A 419 31.66 7.60 -41.91
N GLN A 420 32.72 7.45 -41.11
CA GLN A 420 34.04 6.99 -41.51
C GLN A 420 34.32 5.50 -41.21
N ALA A 421 33.29 4.76 -40.75
CA ALA A 421 33.45 3.37 -40.36
C ALA A 421 33.84 2.45 -41.55
N THR A 422 34.88 1.66 -41.41
CA THR A 422 35.28 0.62 -42.40
C THR A 422 34.24 -0.50 -42.47
N LYS A 423 34.07 -1.11 -43.65
CA LYS A 423 33.19 -2.28 -43.80
C LYS A 423 33.72 -3.45 -42.91
N GLY A 424 32.92 -3.89 -41.92
CA GLY A 424 33.25 -5.10 -41.19
C GLY A 424 33.04 -5.07 -39.66
N GLY A 425 32.84 -3.94 -39.04
CA GLY A 425 32.56 -3.86 -37.59
C GLY A 425 31.09 -4.14 -37.21
N SER A 426 30.84 -4.75 -36.05
CA SER A 426 29.50 -4.99 -35.52
C SER A 426 28.81 -3.75 -34.91
N GLY A 427 29.55 -2.65 -34.66
CA GLY A 427 29.07 -1.48 -33.93
C GLY A 427 28.78 -1.72 -32.44
N LEU A 428 29.35 -2.81 -31.87
CA LEU A 428 29.14 -3.17 -30.47
C LEU A 428 30.37 -2.92 -29.58
N GLY A 429 31.55 -2.71 -30.17
CA GLY A 429 32.80 -2.58 -29.41
C GLY A 429 32.78 -1.38 -28.43
N LEU A 430 32.42 -0.19 -28.93
CA LEU A 430 32.34 1.02 -28.08
C LEU A 430 31.16 1.00 -27.10
N ALA A 431 30.05 0.34 -27.45
CA ALA A 431 28.94 0.11 -26.52
C ALA A 431 29.37 -0.78 -25.34
N LEU A 432 30.23 -1.79 -25.58
CA LEU A 432 30.85 -2.58 -24.52
C LEU A 432 31.77 -1.74 -23.63
N VAL A 433 32.57 -0.84 -24.21
CA VAL A 433 33.40 0.10 -23.45
C VAL A 433 32.55 0.99 -22.53
N ALA A 434 31.48 1.58 -23.07
CA ALA A 434 30.57 2.40 -22.28
C ALA A 434 29.88 1.58 -21.15
N GLN A 435 29.42 0.36 -21.45
CA GLN A 435 28.85 -0.54 -20.44
C GLN A 435 29.84 -0.85 -19.33
N GLN A 436 31.10 -1.14 -19.66
CA GLN A 436 32.11 -1.43 -18.64
C GLN A 436 32.40 -0.19 -17.78
N ALA A 437 32.48 1.00 -18.36
CA ALA A 437 32.59 2.24 -17.59
C ALA A 437 31.41 2.42 -16.61
N GLN A 438 30.18 2.21 -17.07
CA GLN A 438 28.96 2.32 -16.26
C GLN A 438 28.93 1.26 -15.13
N LEU A 439 29.34 0.01 -15.38
CA LEU A 439 29.43 -1.04 -14.35
C LEU A 439 30.39 -0.68 -13.22
N HIS A 440 31.39 0.15 -13.51
CA HIS A 440 32.34 0.70 -12.54
C HIS A 440 31.88 2.07 -11.96
N GLY A 441 30.65 2.52 -12.27
CA GLY A 441 30.11 3.82 -11.81
C GLY A 441 30.71 5.03 -12.51
N GLY A 442 31.46 4.79 -13.60
CA GLY A 442 32.14 5.82 -14.38
C GLY A 442 31.49 6.08 -15.73
N ARG A 443 32.24 6.71 -16.62
CA ARG A 443 31.80 7.06 -17.98
C ARG A 443 32.94 6.88 -18.99
N ALA A 444 32.56 6.65 -20.24
CA ALA A 444 33.49 6.65 -21.37
C ALA A 444 33.14 7.81 -22.31
N TYR A 445 34.14 8.49 -22.83
CA TYR A 445 33.97 9.60 -23.76
C TYR A 445 35.20 9.79 -24.65
N PHE A 446 35.04 10.56 -25.72
CA PHE A 446 36.15 10.91 -26.62
C PHE A 446 36.59 12.35 -26.45
N GLU A 447 37.92 12.54 -26.54
CA GLU A 447 38.60 13.82 -26.58
C GLU A 447 39.46 13.94 -27.85
N ASP A 448 40.01 15.15 -28.07
CA ASP A 448 41.04 15.30 -29.10
C ASP A 448 42.34 14.61 -28.69
N GLY A 449 42.81 13.73 -29.57
CA GLY A 449 44.01 12.98 -29.30
C GLY A 449 45.28 13.83 -29.35
N MET A 450 46.23 13.58 -28.44
CA MET A 450 47.56 14.23 -28.44
C MET A 450 48.40 13.77 -29.60
N LEU A 451 48.16 12.56 -30.11
CA LEU A 451 48.83 11.98 -31.27
C LEU A 451 48.17 12.38 -32.59
N GLY A 452 47.14 13.21 -32.56
CA GLY A 452 46.44 13.75 -33.74
C GLY A 452 45.25 12.93 -34.24
N GLY A 453 44.93 11.80 -33.59
CA GLY A 453 43.76 10.96 -33.87
C GLY A 453 42.68 11.07 -32.79
N ALA A 454 42.12 9.95 -32.36
CA ALA A 454 41.11 9.88 -31.30
C ALA A 454 41.75 9.56 -29.95
N ARG A 455 41.19 10.14 -28.89
CA ARG A 455 41.49 9.76 -27.50
C ARG A 455 40.24 9.26 -26.84
N LEU A 456 40.14 7.96 -26.60
CA LEU A 456 39.10 7.35 -25.80
C LEU A 456 39.50 7.41 -24.34
N VAL A 457 38.62 7.90 -23.49
CA VAL A 457 38.83 8.04 -22.05
C VAL A 457 37.79 7.21 -21.30
N LEU A 458 38.23 6.41 -20.35
CA LEU A 458 37.42 5.77 -19.32
C LEU A 458 37.73 6.46 -18.00
N ASP A 459 36.73 7.15 -17.42
CA ASP A 459 36.84 7.87 -16.17
C ASP A 459 36.08 7.07 -15.12
N LEU A 460 36.81 6.46 -14.19
CA LEU A 460 36.29 5.49 -13.21
C LEU A 460 36.42 6.04 -11.80
N PRO A 461 35.32 6.27 -11.06
CA PRO A 461 35.38 6.74 -9.69
C PRO A 461 35.94 5.66 -8.76
N LEU A 462 36.58 6.06 -7.65
CA LEU A 462 36.96 5.10 -6.63
C LEU A 462 35.72 4.49 -5.97
N PRO A 463 35.79 3.20 -5.58
CA PRO A 463 34.71 2.57 -4.81
C PRO A 463 34.50 3.31 -3.48
N GLY A 464 33.35 3.98 -3.35
CA GLY A 464 32.98 4.73 -2.14
C GLY A 464 32.75 6.24 -2.33
N SER A 465 33.09 6.83 -3.48
CA SER A 465 32.64 8.16 -3.87
C SER A 465 31.29 8.04 -4.60
N VAL A 466 30.20 8.03 -3.87
CA VAL A 466 28.86 8.25 -4.45
C VAL A 466 28.78 9.73 -4.76
N PRO A 467 28.48 10.14 -5.99
CA PRO A 467 28.10 11.54 -6.22
C PRO A 467 26.77 11.79 -5.50
N ASP A 468 26.72 12.85 -4.69
CA ASP A 468 25.51 13.42 -4.06
C ASP A 468 24.40 13.74 -5.05
#